data_94f69f3cf26c14168af7aa3fb7c107e0
#
_entry.id   94f69f3cf26c14168af7aa3fb7c107e0
#
_cell.length_a   1.000
_cell.length_b   1.000
_cell.length_c   1.000
_cell.angle_alpha   90.00
_cell.angle_beta   90.00
_cell.angle_gamma   90.00
#
_symmetry.space_group_name_H-M   'P 1'
#
loop_
_entity.id
_entity.type
_entity.pdbx_description
1 polymer ?
#
loop_
_entity_poly.entity_id
_entity_poly.type
_entity_poly.pdbx_seq_one_letter_code
_entity_poly.pdbx_strand_id
1 'polypeptide(L)'
;TNKLEHFFEAPYGYEEDDEFYQELINVGLDSNLALPEPNSFLPENASVPNRKHKDHIVPRLLVNERGMKLYFGKDHEFLRPKGVINFKILFPEGKMSLEHRVMLKMYVACVNESLNELAYPAKQAGLNYTLREGYEGLYLTISGYTESAMTLYDIIMSHLVNYQISDDQFNALKDKILRDYQNFPLSDAWQV
;
A
#
# COMPACT_ATOMS: atom_id res chain seq x y z
N THR A 1 36.79 2.72 24.71
CA THR A 1 35.67 3.63 24.35
C THR A 1 35.81 4.92 25.10
N ASN A 2 36.21 5.99 24.40
CA ASN A 2 36.53 7.27 25.01
C ASN A 2 35.57 8.41 24.56
N LYS A 3 34.53 8.07 23.81
CA LYS A 3 33.58 9.04 23.27
C LYS A 3 32.17 8.65 23.63
N LEU A 4 31.30 9.65 23.85
CA LEU A 4 29.89 9.49 24.08
C LEU A 4 29.14 10.08 22.87
N GLU A 5 28.15 9.40 22.38
CA GLU A 5 27.24 9.92 21.37
C GLU A 5 26.39 11.04 22.01
N HIS A 6 26.13 12.10 21.23
CA HIS A 6 25.59 13.35 21.78
C HIS A 6 24.14 13.25 22.30
N PHE A 7 23.30 12.41 21.73
CA PHE A 7 21.88 12.37 22.05
C PHE A 7 21.52 11.30 23.08
N PHE A 8 22.11 10.13 22.98
CA PHE A 8 21.80 8.98 23.83
C PHE A 8 22.90 8.66 24.83
N GLU A 9 23.97 9.44 24.82
CA GLU A 9 25.16 9.23 25.67
C GLU A 9 25.74 7.81 25.54
N ALA A 10 25.51 7.16 24.40
CA ALA A 10 26.02 5.83 24.15
C ALA A 10 27.55 5.85 24.01
N PRO A 11 28.29 5.04 24.77
CA PRO A 11 29.73 5.01 24.66
C PRO A 11 30.17 4.34 23.36
N TYR A 12 31.05 5.00 22.60
CA TYR A 12 31.61 4.46 21.36
C TYR A 12 33.11 4.72 21.24
N GLY A 13 33.76 3.96 20.38
CA GLY A 13 35.16 4.12 20.00
C GLY A 13 35.34 3.87 18.51
N TYR A 14 36.43 4.42 17.97
CA TYR A 14 36.91 4.07 16.65
C TYR A 14 38.17 3.23 16.82
N GLU A 15 38.23 2.16 16.08
CA GLU A 15 39.40 1.33 15.91
C GLU A 15 39.71 1.26 14.40
N GLU A 16 40.94 1.56 14.03
CA GLU A 16 41.39 1.39 12.65
C GLU A 16 41.82 -0.06 12.50
N ASP A 17 41.10 -0.80 11.67
CA ASP A 17 41.39 -2.20 11.36
C ASP A 17 41.71 -2.32 9.86
N ASP A 18 42.97 -2.02 9.54
CA ASP A 18 43.45 -2.04 8.18
C ASP A 18 43.45 -3.47 7.60
N GLU A 19 43.64 -4.48 8.43
CA GLU A 19 43.66 -5.89 8.01
C GLU A 19 42.29 -6.33 7.57
N PHE A 20 41.26 -6.04 8.38
CA PHE A 20 39.85 -6.32 8.03
C PHE A 20 39.42 -5.55 6.78
N TYR A 21 39.85 -4.29 6.65
CA TYR A 21 39.54 -3.49 5.47
C TYR A 21 40.14 -4.08 4.19
N GLN A 22 41.40 -4.57 4.25
CA GLN A 22 42.03 -5.24 3.12
C GLN A 22 41.36 -6.59 2.80
N GLU A 23 40.93 -7.33 3.80
CA GLU A 23 40.12 -8.53 3.59
C GLU A 23 38.83 -8.23 2.84
N LEU A 24 38.08 -7.19 3.26
CA LEU A 24 36.83 -6.77 2.60
C LEU A 24 37.04 -6.37 1.14
N ILE A 25 38.11 -5.62 0.83
CA ILE A 25 38.41 -5.22 -0.55
C ILE A 25 38.72 -6.43 -1.44
N ASN A 26 39.33 -7.44 -0.87
CA ASN A 26 39.76 -8.65 -1.60
C ASN A 26 38.68 -9.75 -1.64
N VAL A 27 37.53 -9.56 -0.95
CA VAL A 27 36.40 -10.47 -1.09
C VAL A 27 35.86 -10.41 -2.50
N GLY A 28 35.91 -11.56 -3.20
CA GLY A 28 35.29 -11.69 -4.53
C GLY A 28 33.80 -11.44 -4.48
N LEU A 29 33.22 -10.99 -5.60
CA LEU A 29 31.79 -10.84 -5.74
C LEU A 29 31.09 -12.21 -5.55
N ASP A 30 30.20 -12.32 -4.56
CA ASP A 30 29.38 -13.50 -4.41
C ASP A 30 28.31 -13.51 -5.53
N SER A 31 28.29 -14.59 -6.30
CA SER A 31 27.33 -14.76 -7.42
C SER A 31 25.86 -14.80 -6.96
N ASN A 32 25.60 -14.99 -5.68
CA ASN A 32 24.26 -14.97 -5.10
C ASN A 32 23.82 -13.54 -4.68
N LEU A 33 24.74 -12.57 -4.70
CA LEU A 33 24.43 -11.18 -4.40
C LEU A 33 24.22 -10.44 -5.72
N ALA A 34 23.02 -9.92 -5.89
CA ALA A 34 22.65 -9.07 -7.02
C ALA A 34 22.06 -7.76 -6.52
N LEU A 35 22.20 -6.71 -7.31
CA LEU A 35 21.45 -5.48 -7.06
C LEU A 35 19.96 -5.77 -7.28
N PRO A 36 19.06 -5.13 -6.49
CA PRO A 36 17.64 -5.24 -6.73
C PRO A 36 17.28 -4.75 -8.14
N GLU A 37 16.26 -5.36 -8.73
CA GLU A 37 15.73 -4.91 -10.02
C GLU A 37 15.26 -3.44 -9.94
N PRO A 38 15.34 -2.69 -11.04
CA PRO A 38 14.82 -1.34 -11.10
C PRO A 38 13.35 -1.27 -10.70
N ASN A 39 13.00 -0.29 -9.87
CA ASN A 39 11.62 -0.14 -9.41
C ASN A 39 10.71 0.34 -10.55
N SER A 40 9.83 -0.54 -11.03
CA SER A 40 8.90 -0.31 -12.13
C SER A 40 7.81 0.73 -11.83
N PHE A 41 7.68 1.17 -10.57
CA PHE A 41 6.72 2.18 -10.18
C PHE A 41 7.28 3.61 -10.18
N LEU A 42 8.57 3.78 -10.49
CA LEU A 42 9.11 5.13 -10.64
C LEU A 42 8.49 5.79 -11.87
N PRO A 43 7.90 7.00 -11.73
CA PRO A 43 7.32 7.70 -12.87
C PRO A 43 8.42 8.15 -13.83
N GLU A 44 8.27 7.89 -15.11
CA GLU A 44 9.17 8.40 -16.16
C GLU A 44 8.95 9.88 -16.39
N ASN A 45 7.69 10.33 -16.26
CA ASN A 45 7.30 11.71 -16.48
C ASN A 45 6.50 12.25 -15.30
N ALA A 46 7.14 13.08 -14.48
CA ALA A 46 6.52 13.81 -13.38
C ALA A 46 6.06 15.23 -13.78
N SER A 47 5.92 15.53 -15.07
CA SER A 47 5.47 16.83 -15.52
C SER A 47 3.97 17.05 -15.23
N VAL A 48 3.63 18.28 -14.86
CA VAL A 48 2.24 18.68 -14.67
C VAL A 48 1.73 19.28 -16.00
N PRO A 49 0.66 18.73 -16.60
CA PRO A 49 0.09 19.30 -17.79
C PRO A 49 -0.31 20.76 -17.58
N ASN A 50 0.06 21.64 -18.52
CA ASN A 50 -0.30 23.05 -18.47
C ASN A 50 -1.83 23.19 -18.56
N ARG A 51 -2.46 23.65 -17.46
CA ARG A 51 -3.92 23.72 -17.31
C ARG A 51 -4.37 25.16 -17.48
N LYS A 52 -4.89 25.49 -18.67
CA LYS A 52 -5.33 26.86 -19.00
C LYS A 52 -6.73 27.24 -18.47
N HIS A 53 -7.54 26.30 -18.03
CA HIS A 53 -8.91 26.53 -17.59
C HIS A 53 -9.20 25.99 -16.18
N LYS A 54 -9.86 26.80 -15.37
CA LYS A 54 -10.49 26.36 -14.13
C LYS A 54 -11.71 25.50 -14.50
N ASP A 55 -11.54 24.19 -14.52
CA ASP A 55 -12.66 23.27 -14.62
C ASP A 55 -13.42 23.25 -13.27
N HIS A 56 -14.58 22.60 -13.27
CA HIS A 56 -15.43 22.57 -12.08
C HIS A 56 -14.73 21.94 -10.87
N ILE A 57 -14.93 22.54 -9.70
CA ILE A 57 -14.47 22.01 -8.40
C ILE A 57 -15.13 20.67 -8.09
N VAL A 58 -16.36 20.45 -8.59
CA VAL A 58 -17.12 19.22 -8.37
C VAL A 58 -16.77 18.18 -9.44
N PRO A 59 -16.45 16.92 -9.06
CA PRO A 59 -16.19 15.87 -10.03
C PRO A 59 -17.36 15.67 -10.99
N ARG A 60 -17.07 15.48 -12.27
CA ARG A 60 -18.06 15.21 -13.31
C ARG A 60 -18.32 13.72 -13.45
N LEU A 61 -19.59 13.36 -13.62
CA LEU A 61 -19.96 12.00 -14.00
C LEU A 61 -19.59 11.76 -15.47
N LEU A 62 -18.62 10.88 -15.70
CA LEU A 62 -18.14 10.50 -17.04
C LEU A 62 -18.83 9.26 -17.59
N VAL A 63 -19.09 8.27 -16.73
CA VAL A 63 -19.70 7.00 -17.12
C VAL A 63 -20.84 6.68 -16.15
N ASN A 64 -21.97 6.25 -16.70
CA ASN A 64 -23.14 5.77 -15.93
C ASN A 64 -23.79 4.63 -16.71
N GLU A 65 -23.12 3.48 -16.75
CA GLU A 65 -23.53 2.35 -17.57
C GLU A 65 -23.28 1.02 -16.86
N ARG A 66 -24.16 0.05 -17.09
CA ARG A 66 -23.98 -1.36 -16.66
C ARG A 66 -23.61 -1.53 -15.17
N GLY A 67 -24.20 -0.71 -14.31
CA GLY A 67 -23.91 -0.76 -12.87
C GLY A 67 -22.62 -0.07 -12.44
N MET A 68 -21.93 0.60 -13.36
CA MET A 68 -20.73 1.38 -13.07
C MET A 68 -21.01 2.88 -13.17
N LYS A 69 -20.52 3.64 -12.19
CA LYS A 69 -20.47 5.10 -12.22
C LYS A 69 -19.03 5.56 -12.05
N LEU A 70 -18.55 6.37 -12.98
CA LEU A 70 -17.22 6.97 -12.93
C LEU A 70 -17.33 8.49 -12.81
N TYR A 71 -16.75 9.03 -11.77
CA TYR A 71 -16.61 10.46 -11.55
C TYR A 71 -15.17 10.88 -11.72
N PHE A 72 -14.94 12.00 -12.36
CA PHE A 72 -13.61 12.55 -12.60
C PHE A 72 -13.54 14.01 -12.16
N GLY A 73 -12.54 14.35 -11.36
CA GLY A 73 -12.19 15.70 -10.96
C GLY A 73 -10.73 16.00 -11.24
N LYS A 74 -10.43 17.24 -11.56
CA LYS A 74 -9.06 17.72 -11.72
C LYS A 74 -8.68 18.63 -10.56
N ASP A 75 -7.45 18.48 -10.06
CA ASP A 75 -6.87 19.46 -9.16
C ASP A 75 -6.47 20.73 -9.93
N HIS A 76 -6.86 21.89 -9.41
CA HIS A 76 -6.58 23.21 -9.97
C HIS A 76 -5.75 24.09 -9.04
N GLU A 77 -5.54 23.62 -7.81
CA GLU A 77 -4.92 24.41 -6.75
C GLU A 77 -3.44 24.03 -6.59
N PHE A 78 -3.17 22.74 -6.42
CA PHE A 78 -1.82 22.27 -6.09
C PHE A 78 -0.96 21.94 -7.31
N LEU A 79 -1.57 21.65 -8.45
CA LEU A 79 -0.92 21.37 -9.73
C LEU A 79 0.20 20.33 -9.61
N ARG A 80 -0.03 19.25 -8.89
CA ARG A 80 0.94 18.17 -8.70
C ARG A 80 0.69 17.04 -9.70
N PRO A 81 1.74 16.26 -10.09
CA PRO A 81 1.59 15.08 -10.94
C PRO A 81 1.06 13.87 -10.15
N LYS A 82 0.20 14.11 -9.17
CA LYS A 82 -0.37 13.12 -8.26
C LYS A 82 -1.88 13.09 -8.37
N GLY A 83 -2.43 11.92 -8.15
CA GLY A 83 -3.87 11.69 -8.15
C GLY A 83 -4.31 10.77 -7.03
N VAL A 84 -5.62 10.70 -6.83
CA VAL A 84 -6.28 9.75 -5.94
C VAL A 84 -7.35 9.05 -6.74
N ILE A 85 -7.35 7.73 -6.70
CA ILE A 85 -8.34 6.86 -7.34
C ILE A 85 -9.08 6.15 -6.21
N ASN A 86 -10.41 6.35 -6.15
CA ASN A 86 -11.27 5.69 -5.18
C ASN A 86 -12.22 4.75 -5.89
N PHE A 87 -12.14 3.48 -5.57
CA PHE A 87 -13.09 2.47 -6.01
C PHE A 87 -13.98 2.03 -4.86
N LYS A 88 -15.25 1.86 -5.17
CA LYS A 88 -16.24 1.28 -4.28
C LYS A 88 -16.93 0.15 -5.03
N ILE A 89 -16.72 -1.08 -4.59
CA ILE A 89 -17.37 -2.26 -5.12
C ILE A 89 -18.55 -2.58 -4.21
N LEU A 90 -19.75 -2.30 -4.71
CA LEU A 90 -20.99 -2.49 -3.95
C LEU A 90 -21.48 -3.93 -4.10
N PHE A 91 -21.93 -4.52 -2.99
CA PHE A 91 -22.67 -5.77 -3.03
C PHE A 91 -24.15 -5.53 -3.34
N PRO A 92 -24.79 -6.43 -4.12
CA PRO A 92 -26.14 -6.19 -4.65
C PRO A 92 -27.24 -6.01 -3.59
N GLU A 93 -27.08 -6.57 -2.42
CA GLU A 93 -28.13 -6.63 -1.39
C GLU A 93 -28.14 -5.44 -0.44
N GLY A 94 -27.28 -4.44 -0.62
CA GLY A 94 -27.25 -3.22 0.19
C GLY A 94 -26.97 -3.40 1.69
N LYS A 95 -27.21 -4.60 2.24
CA LYS A 95 -26.91 -4.98 3.62
C LYS A 95 -26.33 -6.39 3.64
N MET A 96 -25.06 -6.49 3.98
CA MET A 96 -24.42 -7.79 4.20
C MET A 96 -24.85 -8.39 5.55
N SER A 97 -25.08 -9.70 5.59
CA SER A 97 -25.23 -10.44 6.83
C SER A 97 -23.95 -10.34 7.68
N LEU A 98 -24.04 -10.64 8.96
CA LEU A 98 -22.85 -10.67 9.85
C LEU A 98 -21.82 -11.66 9.34
N GLU A 99 -22.25 -12.83 8.89
CA GLU A 99 -21.36 -13.86 8.30
C GLU A 99 -20.61 -13.32 7.09
N HIS A 100 -21.31 -12.71 6.12
CA HIS A 100 -20.67 -12.12 4.94
C HIS A 100 -19.67 -11.03 5.30
N ARG A 101 -19.91 -10.26 6.37
CA ARG A 101 -18.95 -9.24 6.84
C ARG A 101 -17.68 -9.86 7.40
N VAL A 102 -17.80 -10.92 8.19
CA VAL A 102 -16.63 -11.64 8.72
C VAL A 102 -15.84 -12.27 7.58
N MET A 103 -16.52 -12.91 6.62
CA MET A 103 -15.88 -13.48 5.43
C MET A 103 -15.17 -12.40 4.61
N LEU A 104 -15.80 -11.24 4.41
CA LEU A 104 -15.21 -10.13 3.68
C LEU A 104 -13.98 -9.57 4.39
N LYS A 105 -14.02 -9.42 5.71
CA LYS A 105 -12.87 -9.00 6.52
C LYS A 105 -11.71 -9.98 6.37
N MET A 106 -11.99 -11.27 6.44
CA MET A 106 -10.98 -12.31 6.25
C MET A 106 -10.41 -12.28 4.83
N TYR A 107 -11.26 -12.17 3.82
CA TYR A 107 -10.86 -12.04 2.42
C TYR A 107 -9.93 -10.84 2.20
N VAL A 108 -10.30 -9.66 2.70
CA VAL A 108 -9.48 -8.44 2.60
C VAL A 108 -8.13 -8.62 3.30
N ALA A 109 -8.11 -9.28 4.47
CA ALA A 109 -6.86 -9.57 5.16
C ALA A 109 -5.94 -10.48 4.33
N CYS A 110 -6.50 -11.54 3.73
CA CYS A 110 -5.75 -12.45 2.86
C CYS A 110 -5.20 -11.74 1.60
N VAL A 111 -6.02 -10.91 0.96
CA VAL A 111 -5.57 -10.14 -0.22
C VAL A 111 -4.46 -9.16 0.17
N ASN A 112 -4.61 -8.41 1.26
CA ASN A 112 -3.58 -7.49 1.72
C ASN A 112 -2.27 -8.23 2.05
N GLU A 113 -2.35 -9.41 2.67
CA GLU A 113 -1.15 -10.23 2.94
C GLU A 113 -0.45 -10.64 1.65
N SER A 114 -1.20 -11.09 0.65
CA SER A 114 -0.64 -11.47 -0.66
C SER A 114 -0.04 -10.30 -1.44
N LEU A 115 -0.43 -9.06 -1.12
CA LEU A 115 0.07 -7.84 -1.75
C LEU A 115 1.31 -7.26 -1.07
N ASN A 116 1.67 -7.68 0.13
CA ASN A 116 2.72 -7.02 0.93
C ASN A 116 4.04 -6.89 0.18
N GLU A 117 4.54 -7.95 -0.44
CA GLU A 117 5.81 -7.93 -1.16
C GLU A 117 5.72 -7.10 -2.44
N LEU A 118 4.61 -7.20 -3.17
CA LEU A 118 4.39 -6.53 -4.45
C LEU A 118 4.14 -5.02 -4.30
N ALA A 119 3.50 -4.62 -3.20
CA ALA A 119 3.18 -3.23 -2.94
C ALA A 119 4.35 -2.45 -2.32
N TYR A 120 5.38 -3.11 -1.79
CA TYR A 120 6.51 -2.45 -1.16
C TYR A 120 7.28 -1.53 -2.13
N PRO A 121 7.67 -1.96 -3.34
CA PRO A 121 8.29 -1.07 -4.33
C PRO A 121 7.41 0.12 -4.72
N ALA A 122 6.09 -0.09 -4.82
CA ALA A 122 5.15 0.99 -5.10
C ALA A 122 5.17 2.06 -3.99
N LYS A 123 5.20 1.63 -2.72
CA LYS A 123 5.30 2.53 -1.58
C LYS A 123 6.61 3.32 -1.59
N GLN A 124 7.73 2.70 -1.93
CA GLN A 124 9.02 3.40 -2.08
C GLN A 124 8.99 4.44 -3.20
N ALA A 125 8.23 4.19 -4.28
CA ALA A 125 8.00 5.15 -5.37
C ALA A 125 6.97 6.24 -5.03
N GLY A 126 6.47 6.31 -3.80
CA GLY A 126 5.51 7.33 -3.34
C GLY A 126 4.06 7.06 -3.74
N LEU A 127 3.74 5.80 -4.10
CA LEU A 127 2.38 5.31 -4.23
C LEU A 127 1.89 4.73 -2.90
N ASN A 128 0.61 4.87 -2.63
CA ASN A 128 -0.04 4.22 -1.49
C ASN A 128 -1.35 3.60 -1.94
N TYR A 129 -1.73 2.50 -1.31
CA TYR A 129 -3.07 1.95 -1.45
C TYR A 129 -3.66 1.62 -0.09
N THR A 130 -4.98 1.58 -0.06
CA THR A 130 -5.76 1.10 1.09
C THR A 130 -6.89 0.25 0.54
N LEU A 131 -6.86 -1.04 0.82
CA LEU A 131 -7.96 -1.96 0.55
C LEU A 131 -8.60 -2.33 1.88
N ARG A 132 -9.88 -2.06 2.03
CA ARG A 132 -10.63 -2.32 3.26
C ARG A 132 -12.06 -2.76 2.97
N GLU A 133 -12.62 -3.49 3.88
CA GLU A 133 -14.05 -3.75 3.93
C GLU A 133 -14.82 -2.51 4.41
N GLY A 134 -16.05 -2.42 4.00
CA GLY A 134 -16.99 -1.40 4.44
C GLY A 134 -18.40 -1.93 4.55
N TYR A 135 -19.31 -1.07 4.98
CA TYR A 135 -20.69 -1.44 5.24
C TYR A 135 -21.43 -1.96 4.00
N GLU A 136 -21.07 -1.45 2.83
CA GLU A 136 -21.76 -1.74 1.57
C GLU A 136 -20.91 -2.60 0.60
N GLY A 137 -19.67 -2.94 0.98
CA GLY A 137 -18.78 -3.70 0.11
C GLY A 137 -17.30 -3.43 0.33
N LEU A 138 -16.53 -3.45 -0.75
CA LEU A 138 -15.10 -3.19 -0.75
C LEU A 138 -14.79 -1.75 -1.13
N TYR A 139 -13.78 -1.19 -0.47
CA TYR A 139 -13.24 0.13 -0.76
C TYR A 139 -11.75 0.01 -1.06
N LEU A 140 -11.35 0.48 -2.22
CA LEU A 140 -9.96 0.57 -2.63
C LEU A 140 -9.64 2.04 -2.93
N THR A 141 -8.62 2.55 -2.25
CA THR A 141 -8.05 3.87 -2.54
C THR A 141 -6.62 3.68 -3.00
N ILE A 142 -6.23 4.28 -4.12
CA ILE A 142 -4.86 4.35 -4.60
C ILE A 142 -4.49 5.82 -4.72
N SER A 143 -3.32 6.20 -4.23
CA SER A 143 -2.85 7.59 -4.28
C SER A 143 -1.36 7.64 -4.58
N GLY A 144 -0.92 8.72 -5.23
CA GLY A 144 0.47 8.95 -5.58
C GLY A 144 0.64 9.46 -7.01
N TYR A 145 1.76 9.16 -7.65
CA TYR A 145 2.02 9.58 -9.02
C TYR A 145 1.05 8.95 -10.01
N THR A 146 0.40 9.80 -10.81
CA THR A 146 -0.72 9.40 -11.69
C THR A 146 -0.32 8.34 -12.72
N GLU A 147 0.90 8.46 -13.25
CA GLU A 147 1.43 7.53 -14.26
C GLU A 147 1.51 6.10 -13.72
N SER A 148 2.12 5.93 -12.55
CA SER A 148 2.35 4.62 -11.95
C SER A 148 1.14 4.06 -11.19
N ALA A 149 0.12 4.89 -10.91
CA ALA A 149 -1.06 4.48 -10.16
C ALA A 149 -1.89 3.41 -10.89
N MET A 150 -1.92 3.43 -12.23
CA MET A 150 -2.63 2.41 -13.01
C MET A 150 -1.93 1.06 -12.97
N THR A 151 -0.60 1.04 -12.99
CA THR A 151 0.17 -0.21 -12.82
C THR A 151 -0.13 -0.85 -11.47
N LEU A 152 -0.16 -0.06 -10.41
CA LEU A 152 -0.54 -0.56 -9.08
C LEU A 152 -2.00 -1.04 -9.04
N TYR A 153 -2.91 -0.32 -9.72
CA TYR A 153 -4.31 -0.73 -9.84
C TYR A 153 -4.44 -2.11 -10.49
N ASP A 154 -3.77 -2.36 -11.60
CA ASP A 154 -3.85 -3.64 -12.32
C ASP A 154 -3.34 -4.81 -11.46
N ILE A 155 -2.26 -4.60 -10.71
CA ILE A 155 -1.72 -5.57 -9.75
C ILE A 155 -2.77 -5.88 -8.67
N ILE A 156 -3.33 -4.86 -8.03
CA ILE A 156 -4.33 -5.05 -6.97
C ILE A 156 -5.57 -5.75 -7.52
N MET A 157 -6.07 -5.36 -8.69
CA MET A 157 -7.25 -5.98 -9.29
C MET A 157 -7.01 -7.44 -9.68
N SER A 158 -5.79 -7.77 -10.15
CA SER A 158 -5.42 -9.17 -10.41
C SER A 158 -5.44 -9.99 -9.11
N HIS A 159 -4.90 -9.46 -8.02
CA HIS A 159 -4.89 -10.13 -6.71
C HIS A 159 -6.28 -10.23 -6.08
N LEU A 160 -7.18 -9.27 -6.31
CA LEU A 160 -8.57 -9.40 -5.87
C LEU A 160 -9.28 -10.62 -6.46
N VAL A 161 -8.84 -11.10 -7.63
CA VAL A 161 -9.45 -12.26 -8.29
C VAL A 161 -8.65 -13.54 -8.07
N ASN A 162 -7.33 -13.44 -8.05
CA ASN A 162 -6.42 -14.59 -8.17
C ASN A 162 -5.38 -14.66 -7.04
N TYR A 163 -5.67 -14.10 -5.83
CA TYR A 163 -4.70 -14.17 -4.74
C TYR A 163 -4.43 -15.62 -4.32
N GLN A 164 -3.22 -15.86 -3.87
CA GLN A 164 -2.81 -17.12 -3.27
C GLN A 164 -2.27 -16.85 -1.87
N ILE A 165 -2.63 -17.71 -0.94
CA ILE A 165 -2.19 -17.66 0.44
C ILE A 165 -2.00 -19.09 0.94
N SER A 166 -0.96 -19.33 1.72
CA SER A 166 -0.75 -20.63 2.35
C SER A 166 -1.70 -20.87 3.52
N ASP A 167 -1.91 -22.15 3.87
CA ASP A 167 -2.73 -22.52 5.02
C ASP A 167 -2.19 -21.91 6.33
N ASP A 168 -0.88 -21.82 6.47
CA ASP A 168 -0.23 -21.23 7.66
C ASP A 168 -0.51 -19.73 7.75
N GLN A 169 -0.38 -19.00 6.65
CA GLN A 169 -0.72 -17.57 6.60
C GLN A 169 -2.20 -17.34 6.87
N PHE A 170 -3.08 -18.16 6.27
CA PHE A 170 -4.51 -18.09 6.51
C PHE A 170 -4.86 -18.31 7.99
N ASN A 171 -4.29 -19.34 8.63
CA ASN A 171 -4.51 -19.62 10.03
C ASN A 171 -3.97 -18.50 10.92
N ALA A 172 -2.81 -17.95 10.63
CA ALA A 172 -2.25 -16.82 11.36
C ALA A 172 -3.14 -15.58 11.29
N LEU A 173 -3.69 -15.26 10.11
CA LEU A 173 -4.64 -14.15 9.93
C LEU A 173 -5.96 -14.40 10.67
N LYS A 174 -6.48 -15.62 10.61
CA LYS A 174 -7.68 -16.02 11.33
C LYS A 174 -7.51 -15.84 12.84
N ASP A 175 -6.38 -16.31 13.38
CA ASP A 175 -6.07 -16.17 14.81
C ASP A 175 -5.91 -14.71 15.23
N LYS A 176 -5.30 -13.89 14.36
CA LYS A 176 -5.20 -12.45 14.60
C LYS A 176 -6.57 -11.80 14.66
N ILE A 177 -7.43 -12.04 13.67
CA ILE A 177 -8.78 -11.47 13.62
C ILE A 177 -9.61 -11.94 14.81
N LEU A 178 -9.48 -13.21 15.20
CA LEU A 178 -10.19 -13.74 16.38
C LEU A 178 -9.75 -13.02 17.67
N ARG A 179 -8.45 -12.81 17.85
CA ARG A 179 -7.92 -12.04 19.00
C ARG A 179 -8.41 -10.59 18.98
N ASP A 180 -8.48 -9.96 17.82
CA ASP A 180 -9.00 -8.58 17.70
C ASP A 180 -10.45 -8.51 18.19
N TYR A 181 -11.29 -9.47 17.82
CA TYR A 181 -12.68 -9.54 18.30
C TYR A 181 -12.78 -9.86 19.80
N GLN A 182 -11.91 -10.72 20.31
CA GLN A 182 -11.88 -11.06 21.76
C GLN A 182 -11.41 -9.87 22.60
N ASN A 183 -10.49 -9.08 22.09
CA ASN A 183 -9.96 -7.91 22.77
C ASN A 183 -10.85 -6.66 22.63
N PHE A 184 -11.76 -6.65 21.67
CA PHE A 184 -12.64 -5.50 21.42
C PHE A 184 -13.39 -5.02 22.68
N PRO A 185 -13.99 -5.88 23.54
CA PRO A 185 -14.64 -5.46 24.76
C PRO A 185 -13.68 -4.82 25.81
N LEU A 186 -12.39 -5.04 25.64
CA LEU A 186 -11.34 -4.50 26.55
C LEU A 186 -10.76 -3.17 26.02
N SER A 187 -11.20 -2.74 24.82
CA SER A 187 -10.75 -1.50 24.21
C SER A 187 -11.39 -0.28 24.89
N ASP A 188 -10.69 0.84 24.91
CA ASP A 188 -11.22 2.11 25.42
C ASP A 188 -12.45 2.56 24.62
N ALA A 189 -13.43 3.17 25.31
CA ALA A 189 -14.70 3.58 24.71
C ALA A 189 -14.57 4.56 23.53
N TRP A 190 -13.43 5.26 23.42
CA TRP A 190 -13.16 6.19 22.31
C TRP A 190 -12.49 5.51 21.09
N GLN A 191 -12.14 4.22 21.19
CA GLN A 191 -11.58 3.40 20.10
C GLN A 191 -12.65 2.58 19.37
N VAL A 192 -13.91 2.66 19.84
CA VAL A 192 -15.06 1.89 19.33
C VAL A 192 -15.82 2.66 18.26
#